data_bd72ccd14aa3e79aa5916fd51d2fb8ef
#
_entry.id   bd72ccd14aa3e79aa5916fd51d2fb8ef
#
_cell.length_a   1.000
_cell.length_b   1.000
_cell.length_c   1.000
_cell.angle_alpha   90.00
_cell.angle_beta   90.00
_cell.angle_gamma   90.00
#
_symmetry.space_group_name_H-M   'P 1'
#
loop_
_entity.id
_entity.type
_entity.pdbx_description
1 polymer ?
#
loop_
_entity_poly.entity_id
_entity_poly.type
_entity_poly.pdbx_seq_one_letter_code
_entity_poly.pdbx_strand_id
1 'polypeptide(L)'
;MRCPRIILWYRKDLPKSYRKQEHQFWTERKVYWQDVKVINVFLANYTDVPLEFNGDWELQQWNGQDWEQPQLKHLPDTAETEWINDEQAHCLYCFRIPVGDFYYLPKGRYRINKLVAPHNQHVVCLSAPFEIP
;
A
#
# COMPACT_ATOMS: atom_id res chain seq x y z
N MET A 1 -10.24 18.26 -4.78
CA MET A 1 -9.82 17.56 -3.55
C MET A 1 -8.87 16.44 -3.94
N ARG A 2 -7.77 16.33 -3.24
CA ARG A 2 -6.74 15.34 -3.55
C ARG A 2 -7.04 14.02 -2.89
N CYS A 3 -6.86 12.92 -3.61
CA CYS A 3 -6.64 11.65 -2.96
C CYS A 3 -5.47 11.82 -2.02
N PRO A 4 -5.61 11.48 -0.75
CA PRO A 4 -4.48 11.61 0.15
C PRO A 4 -3.39 10.68 -0.33
N ARG A 5 -2.22 11.20 -0.37
CA ARG A 5 -1.05 10.41 -0.64
C ARG A 5 -0.83 9.46 0.52
N ILE A 6 -0.32 8.30 0.19
CA ILE A 6 0.27 7.42 1.18
C ILE A 6 1.31 8.24 1.95
N ILE A 7 1.17 8.30 3.25
CA ILE A 7 2.13 9.01 4.07
C ILE A 7 3.19 8.01 4.52
N LEU A 8 4.41 8.22 4.06
CA LEU A 8 5.54 7.45 4.58
C LEU A 8 5.77 7.89 6.03
N TRP A 9 5.44 7.01 6.98
CA TRP A 9 5.59 7.31 8.39
C TRP A 9 7.04 7.13 8.84
N TYR A 10 7.66 6.00 8.48
CA TYR A 10 9.07 5.78 8.76
C TYR A 10 9.68 4.76 7.80
N ARG A 11 10.99 4.80 7.74
CA ARG A 11 11.82 3.82 7.03
C ARG A 11 12.82 3.26 8.02
N LYS A 12 13.06 1.95 7.94
CA LYS A 12 14.01 1.25 8.79
C LYS A 12 14.90 0.37 7.94
N ASP A 13 16.20 0.35 8.25
CA ASP A 13 17.12 -0.55 7.58
C ASP A 13 16.88 -1.99 8.01
N LEU A 14 16.96 -2.90 7.04
CA LEU A 14 16.86 -4.34 7.27
C LEU A 14 18.26 -4.96 7.24
N PRO A 15 18.48 -6.10 7.96
CA PRO A 15 19.74 -6.78 7.90
C PRO A 15 20.10 -7.21 6.49
N LYS A 16 21.30 -6.86 6.03
CA LYS A 16 21.77 -7.22 4.68
C LYS A 16 22.00 -8.72 4.51
N SER A 17 22.17 -9.44 5.59
CA SER A 17 22.32 -10.89 5.58
C SER A 17 21.02 -11.62 5.28
N TYR A 18 19.88 -10.98 5.46
CA TYR A 18 18.57 -11.56 5.22
C TYR A 18 18.08 -11.14 3.84
N ARG A 19 18.05 -12.08 2.90
CA ARG A 19 17.70 -11.82 1.50
C ARG A 19 16.49 -12.64 1.10
N LYS A 20 15.56 -11.98 0.39
CA LYS A 20 14.45 -12.62 -0.29
C LYS A 20 14.36 -12.03 -1.69
N GLN A 21 13.91 -12.83 -2.65
CA GLN A 21 13.76 -12.37 -4.03
C GLN A 21 12.52 -11.53 -4.25
N GLU A 22 11.51 -11.68 -3.37
CA GLU A 22 10.23 -10.99 -3.51
C GLU A 22 10.08 -9.92 -2.44
N HIS A 23 9.41 -8.83 -2.83
CA HIS A 23 9.00 -7.80 -1.90
C HIS A 23 7.80 -8.29 -1.10
N GLN A 24 7.73 -7.89 0.17
CA GLN A 24 6.59 -8.20 1.02
C GLN A 24 5.80 -6.94 1.31
N PHE A 25 4.47 -7.04 1.24
CA PHE A 25 3.56 -5.93 1.46
C PHE A 25 2.37 -6.44 2.27
N TRP A 26 2.15 -5.87 3.46
CA TRP A 26 1.11 -6.37 4.36
C TRP A 26 0.57 -5.27 5.25
N THR A 27 -0.67 -5.45 5.75
CA THR A 27 -1.27 -4.57 6.74
C THR A 27 -0.80 -4.94 8.14
N GLU A 28 -0.76 -3.95 9.04
CA GLU A 28 -0.36 -4.19 10.44
C GLU A 28 -1.26 -5.22 11.13
N ARG A 29 -2.56 -5.19 10.82
CA ARG A 29 -3.54 -6.16 11.31
C ARG A 29 -4.25 -6.80 10.13
N LYS A 30 -4.78 -8.01 10.35
CA LYS A 30 -5.57 -8.71 9.31
C LYS A 30 -7.05 -8.37 9.37
N VAL A 31 -7.51 -7.84 10.49
CA VAL A 31 -8.93 -7.51 10.75
C VAL A 31 -9.01 -6.09 11.26
N TYR A 32 -9.97 -5.35 10.70
CA TYR A 32 -10.29 -3.99 11.13
C TYR A 32 -11.79 -3.82 11.28
N TRP A 33 -12.21 -2.81 12.02
CA TRP A 33 -13.62 -2.48 12.18
C TRP A 33 -14.06 -1.45 11.13
N GLN A 34 -15.39 -1.33 10.93
CA GLN A 34 -15.94 -0.46 9.88
C GLN A 34 -15.60 1.02 10.07
N ASP A 35 -15.27 1.43 11.28
CA ASP A 35 -14.92 2.81 11.62
C ASP A 35 -13.41 3.10 11.51
N VAL A 36 -12.63 2.15 11.02
CA VAL A 36 -11.19 2.38 10.83
C VAL A 36 -10.97 3.55 9.89
N LYS A 37 -10.08 4.46 10.27
CA LYS A 37 -9.73 5.62 9.44
C LYS A 37 -8.42 5.43 8.72
N VAL A 38 -7.42 4.94 9.42
CA VAL A 38 -6.06 4.79 8.90
C VAL A 38 -5.58 3.36 9.12
N ILE A 39 -4.98 2.78 8.09
CA ILE A 39 -4.34 1.47 8.17
C ILE A 39 -2.85 1.66 7.95
N ASN A 40 -2.04 1.15 8.87
CA ASN A 40 -0.60 1.08 8.69
C ASN A 40 -0.25 -0.11 7.83
N VAL A 41 0.53 0.11 6.79
CA VAL A 41 0.92 -0.90 5.81
C VAL A 41 2.44 -0.93 5.71
N PHE A 42 2.99 -2.11 5.65
CA PHE A 42 4.43 -2.32 5.58
C PHE A 42 4.85 -2.82 4.21
N LEU A 43 5.94 -2.28 3.73
CA LEU A 43 6.61 -2.74 2.51
C LEU A 43 8.06 -3.09 2.87
N ALA A 44 8.41 -4.36 2.74
CA ALA A 44 9.76 -4.82 3.00
C ALA A 44 10.49 -5.15 1.70
N ASN A 45 11.60 -4.48 1.48
CA ASN A 45 12.50 -4.75 0.37
C ASN A 45 13.76 -5.43 0.90
N TYR A 46 13.82 -6.76 0.78
CA TYR A 46 14.98 -7.55 1.18
C TYR A 46 15.99 -7.76 0.07
N THR A 47 15.77 -7.15 -1.08
CA THR A 47 16.65 -7.30 -2.25
C THR A 47 17.77 -6.29 -2.23
N ASP A 48 18.77 -6.48 -3.10
CA ASP A 48 19.86 -5.54 -3.31
C ASP A 48 19.46 -4.41 -4.28
N VAL A 49 18.22 -4.42 -4.77
CA VAL A 49 17.76 -3.45 -5.78
C VAL A 49 16.88 -2.39 -5.12
N PRO A 50 17.27 -1.11 -5.20
CA PRO A 50 16.43 -0.03 -4.66
C PRO A 50 15.06 0.03 -5.34
N LEU A 51 14.05 0.51 -4.63
CA LEU A 51 12.69 0.65 -5.13
C LEU A 51 12.37 2.09 -5.47
N GLU A 52 11.58 2.26 -6.52
CA GLU A 52 10.90 3.50 -6.84
C GLU A 52 9.41 3.32 -6.59
N PHE A 53 8.75 4.31 -6.01
CA PHE A 53 7.31 4.30 -5.78
C PHE A 53 6.79 5.73 -5.67
N ASN A 54 5.49 5.90 -5.87
CA ASN A 54 4.81 7.19 -5.68
C ASN A 54 3.86 7.10 -4.47
N GLY A 55 3.10 8.16 -4.24
CA GLY A 55 2.12 8.20 -3.15
C GLY A 55 0.77 7.58 -3.46
N ASP A 56 0.60 7.00 -4.64
CA ASP A 56 -0.69 6.43 -5.05
C ASP A 56 -0.92 5.05 -4.45
N TRP A 57 -2.17 4.76 -4.21
CA TRP A 57 -2.63 3.48 -3.73
C TRP A 57 -4.06 3.25 -4.20
N GLU A 58 -4.50 1.99 -4.17
CA GLU A 58 -5.84 1.59 -4.57
C GLU A 58 -6.44 0.66 -3.53
N LEU A 59 -7.70 0.88 -3.19
CA LEU A 59 -8.46 -0.03 -2.34
C LEU A 59 -9.44 -0.81 -3.19
N GLN A 60 -9.49 -2.11 -2.99
CA GLN A 60 -10.45 -3.00 -3.64
C GLN A 60 -11.18 -3.84 -2.62
N GLN A 61 -12.46 -4.13 -2.91
CA GLN A 61 -13.31 -5.01 -2.13
C GLN A 61 -13.72 -6.20 -2.99
N TRP A 62 -13.71 -7.39 -2.39
CA TRP A 62 -14.17 -8.62 -3.04
C TRP A 62 -15.70 -8.68 -3.01
N ASN A 63 -16.33 -8.86 -4.18
CA ASN A 63 -17.79 -8.94 -4.30
C ASN A 63 -18.33 -10.37 -4.42
N GLY A 64 -17.47 -11.38 -4.28
CA GLY A 64 -17.81 -12.79 -4.47
C GLY A 64 -17.36 -13.34 -5.83
N GLN A 65 -17.04 -12.48 -6.78
CA GLN A 65 -16.54 -12.85 -8.10
C GLN A 65 -15.30 -12.08 -8.52
N ASP A 66 -15.32 -10.77 -8.30
CA ASP A 66 -14.24 -9.87 -8.72
C ASP A 66 -13.87 -8.88 -7.62
N TRP A 67 -12.70 -8.30 -7.78
CA TRP A 67 -12.27 -7.16 -6.99
C TRP A 67 -12.80 -5.88 -7.63
N GLU A 68 -13.44 -5.04 -6.81
CA GLU A 68 -13.99 -3.77 -7.28
C GLU A 68 -13.66 -2.63 -6.32
N GLN A 69 -13.72 -1.40 -6.80
CA GLN A 69 -13.50 -0.24 -5.96
C GLN A 69 -14.70 -0.05 -5.02
N PRO A 70 -14.47 0.10 -3.69
CA PRO A 70 -15.55 0.45 -2.78
C PRO A 70 -16.12 1.83 -3.06
N GLN A 71 -17.29 2.12 -2.50
CA GLN A 71 -17.92 3.43 -2.66
C GLN A 71 -17.05 4.53 -2.01
N LEU A 72 -16.75 5.55 -2.80
CA LEU A 72 -16.01 6.72 -2.34
C LEU A 72 -16.90 7.64 -1.51
N LYS A 73 -16.33 8.20 -0.44
CA LYS A 73 -16.93 9.31 0.31
C LYS A 73 -16.71 10.65 -0.40
N HIS A 74 -15.56 10.75 -1.07
CA HIS A 74 -15.12 11.96 -1.77
C HIS A 74 -14.51 11.57 -3.10
N LEU A 75 -14.67 12.42 -4.10
CA LEU A 75 -14.02 12.21 -5.39
C LEU A 75 -12.50 12.41 -5.21
N PRO A 76 -11.68 11.47 -5.71
CA PRO A 76 -10.24 11.63 -5.64
C PRO A 76 -9.76 12.71 -6.59
N ASP A 77 -8.65 13.35 -6.25
CA ASP A 77 -7.91 14.21 -7.16
C ASP A 77 -7.20 13.33 -8.20
N THR A 78 -7.27 13.74 -9.45
CA THR A 78 -6.64 13.02 -10.56
C THR A 78 -5.20 13.43 -10.80
N ALA A 79 -4.65 14.33 -9.98
CA ALA A 79 -3.27 14.78 -10.12
C ALA A 79 -2.30 13.62 -9.86
N GLU A 80 -1.35 13.46 -10.77
CA GLU A 80 -0.31 12.45 -10.61
C GLU A 80 0.61 12.82 -9.45
N THR A 81 1.08 11.80 -8.73
CA THR A 81 2.09 11.97 -7.71
C THR A 81 3.47 11.67 -8.28
N GLU A 82 4.48 12.36 -7.76
CA GLU A 82 5.85 12.12 -8.19
C GLU A 82 6.36 10.78 -7.67
N TRP A 83 7.18 10.12 -8.47
CA TRP A 83 7.88 8.92 -8.05
C TRP A 83 9.02 9.28 -7.11
N ILE A 84 9.10 8.55 -6.00
CA ILE A 84 10.18 8.64 -5.04
C ILE A 84 11.21 7.58 -5.43
N ASN A 85 12.44 8.01 -5.67
CA ASN A 85 13.54 7.10 -5.96
C ASN A 85 14.36 6.93 -4.67
N ASP A 86 14.24 5.76 -4.05
CA ASP A 86 15.08 5.44 -2.90
C ASP A 86 16.36 4.81 -3.43
N GLU A 87 17.48 5.44 -3.11
CA GLU A 87 18.78 4.94 -3.51
C GLU A 87 19.29 3.77 -2.67
N GLN A 88 18.53 3.40 -1.62
CA GLN A 88 18.93 2.35 -0.70
C GLN A 88 18.06 1.10 -0.88
N ALA A 89 18.72 -0.05 -0.78
CA ALA A 89 18.06 -1.36 -0.72
C ALA A 89 18.01 -1.85 0.74
N HIS A 90 17.41 -3.01 0.96
CA HIS A 90 17.27 -3.61 2.29
C HIS A 90 16.58 -2.69 3.30
N CYS A 91 15.42 -2.17 2.91
CA CYS A 91 14.64 -1.23 3.72
C CYS A 91 13.23 -1.74 3.98
N LEU A 92 12.73 -1.42 5.17
CA LEU A 92 11.32 -1.55 5.53
C LEU A 92 10.69 -0.16 5.51
N TYR A 93 9.58 -0.05 4.81
CA TYR A 93 8.78 1.18 4.79
C TYR A 93 7.49 0.95 5.54
N CYS A 94 7.07 1.93 6.33
CA CYS A 94 5.75 1.95 6.93
C CYS A 94 4.97 3.13 6.37
N PHE A 95 3.82 2.84 5.79
CA PHE A 95 2.92 3.85 5.23
C PHE A 95 1.65 3.93 6.06
N ARG A 96 1.12 5.13 6.20
CA ARG A 96 -0.20 5.37 6.80
C ARG A 96 -1.19 5.64 5.68
N ILE A 97 -2.17 4.77 5.51
CA ILE A 97 -3.13 4.85 4.41
C ILE A 97 -4.51 5.20 4.97
N PRO A 98 -5.05 6.39 4.64
CA PRO A 98 -6.30 6.89 5.19
C PRO A 98 -7.53 6.30 4.48
N VAL A 99 -7.70 4.98 4.53
CA VAL A 99 -8.76 4.27 3.83
C VAL A 99 -10.16 4.75 4.24
N GLY A 100 -10.37 5.00 5.52
CA GLY A 100 -11.68 5.38 6.06
C GLY A 100 -12.08 6.82 5.81
N ASP A 101 -11.13 7.69 5.47
CA ASP A 101 -11.43 9.07 5.10
C ASP A 101 -12.00 9.16 3.68
N PHE A 102 -11.71 8.20 2.83
CA PHE A 102 -12.05 8.24 1.41
C PHE A 102 -13.06 7.20 0.96
N TYR A 103 -13.20 6.10 1.69
CA TYR A 103 -14.08 5.01 1.31
C TYR A 103 -15.04 4.66 2.42
N TYR A 104 -16.27 4.24 2.03
CA TYR A 104 -17.14 3.49 2.91
C TYR A 104 -16.64 2.06 2.98
N LEU A 105 -16.60 1.51 4.20
CA LEU A 105 -16.01 0.21 4.46
C LEU A 105 -17.04 -0.76 5.05
N PRO A 106 -18.03 -1.22 4.26
CA PRO A 106 -18.94 -2.25 4.73
C PRO A 106 -18.18 -3.55 5.01
N LYS A 107 -18.81 -4.43 5.73
CA LYS A 107 -18.23 -5.74 6.03
C LYS A 107 -17.80 -6.45 4.73
N GLY A 108 -16.66 -7.12 4.76
CA GLY A 108 -16.17 -7.84 3.60
C GLY A 108 -14.65 -8.03 3.60
N ARG A 109 -14.17 -8.52 2.46
CA ARG A 109 -12.75 -8.75 2.21
C ARG A 109 -12.22 -7.63 1.34
N TYR A 110 -11.05 -7.13 1.71
CA TYR A 110 -10.42 -5.98 1.06
C TYR A 110 -8.97 -6.28 0.74
N ARG A 111 -8.42 -5.51 -0.18
CA ARG A 111 -6.97 -5.45 -0.39
C ARG A 111 -6.56 -4.03 -0.75
N ILE A 112 -5.39 -3.65 -0.28
CA ILE A 112 -4.72 -2.42 -0.69
C ILE A 112 -3.68 -2.80 -1.72
N ASN A 113 -3.73 -2.15 -2.88
CA ASN A 113 -2.77 -2.35 -3.96
C ASN A 113 -1.83 -1.16 -4.06
N LYS A 114 -0.57 -1.44 -4.34
CA LYS A 114 0.44 -0.43 -4.56
C LYS A 114 1.39 -0.85 -5.66
N LEU A 115 1.65 0.08 -6.57
CA LEU A 115 2.66 -0.12 -7.60
C LEU A 115 4.03 0.31 -7.10
N VAL A 116 5.01 -0.53 -7.30
CA VAL A 116 6.42 -0.24 -7.02
C VAL A 116 7.26 -0.64 -8.23
N ALA A 117 8.38 0.05 -8.44
CA ALA A 117 9.27 -0.25 -9.53
C ALA A 117 10.68 -0.52 -8.98
N PRO A 118 11.17 -1.76 -9.02
CA PRO A 118 12.59 -1.99 -8.77
C PRO A 118 13.42 -1.24 -9.81
N HIS A 119 14.52 -0.66 -9.39
CA HIS A 119 15.36 0.17 -10.26
C HIS A 119 15.73 -0.57 -11.58
N ASN A 120 15.47 0.07 -12.72
CA ASN A 120 15.67 -0.49 -14.05
C ASN A 120 14.88 -1.77 -14.35
N GLN A 121 13.77 -2.01 -13.66
CA GLN A 121 12.91 -3.16 -13.88
C GLN A 121 11.46 -2.73 -14.13
N HIS A 122 10.62 -3.69 -14.49
CA HIS A 122 9.19 -3.45 -14.68
C HIS A 122 8.46 -3.14 -13.39
N VAL A 123 7.43 -2.34 -13.49
CA VAL A 123 6.53 -2.04 -12.37
C VAL A 123 5.84 -3.31 -11.91
N VAL A 124 5.76 -3.47 -10.59
CA VAL A 124 5.09 -4.60 -9.93
C VAL A 124 3.95 -4.08 -9.08
N CYS A 125 2.80 -4.77 -9.12
CA CYS A 125 1.69 -4.48 -8.24
C CYS A 125 1.76 -5.38 -7.00
N LEU A 126 1.82 -4.76 -5.82
CA LEU A 126 1.80 -5.46 -4.55
C LEU A 126 0.42 -5.30 -3.91
N SER A 127 -0.04 -6.35 -3.22
CA SER A 127 -1.36 -6.37 -2.58
C SER A 127 -1.25 -6.78 -1.12
N ALA A 128 -1.97 -6.07 -0.27
CA ALA A 128 -2.06 -6.35 1.16
C ALA A 128 -3.52 -6.59 1.55
N PRO A 129 -3.91 -7.84 1.82
CA PRO A 129 -5.30 -8.16 2.16
C PRO A 129 -5.64 -7.90 3.62
N PHE A 130 -6.89 -7.55 3.87
CA PHE A 130 -7.46 -7.46 5.21
C PHE A 130 -8.96 -7.71 5.17
N GLU A 131 -9.60 -7.84 6.34
CA GLU A 131 -11.02 -8.10 6.45
C GLU A 131 -11.70 -7.13 7.42
N ILE A 132 -12.96 -6.83 7.12
CA ILE A 132 -13.88 -6.14 8.03
C ILE A 132 -15.03 -7.11 8.30
N PRO A 133 -15.10 -7.65 9.53
CA PRO A 133 -16.12 -8.64 9.88
C PRO A 133 -17.52 -8.04 10.00
#